data_2619d7150f1586ac5fd70607263a2be2
#
_entry.id   2619d7150f1586ac5fd70607263a2be2
#
_cell.length_a   1.000
_cell.length_b   1.000
_cell.length_c   1.000
_cell.angle_alpha   90.00
_cell.angle_beta   90.00
_cell.angle_gamma   90.00
#
_symmetry.space_group_name_H-M   'P 1'
#
loop_
_entity.id
_entity.type
_entity.pdbx_description
1 polymer ?
#
loop_
_entity_poly.entity_id
_entity_poly.type
_entity_poly.pdbx_seq_one_letter_code
_entity_poly.pdbx_strand_id
1 'polypeptide(L)'
;MKKILSMVLAVALLLCLLAGCGGAPQSSSPAAPADSQPAQGADSQDAADEPAAAASIKVAALSSAYETAYPGMWQEVCDAFTAETGIEVELICDQNLEDVIGPSMQGGDYPDVIHLATGREKKLTEQFIKDRNIADITDVLSMTVPGESVKVSDKIIGGFTDTTVTNPYGDGKTYLAPMFYSPCGLFYNAGLFAEKEWEVPATWDEMWELGDKAQAEGIYLFTYPTTGYFDAFFWALMYSVGGPDFYNKALSFEEGIWDTPEAQECFDIVAKLASYTNPVTPAQANDQDFTQNQQLVLDNKALFMPNGTWIVGEMGDAPRADGFEWGMTALPAAKAGGSGASYCWLEQAWIPAQAPNLDAAKQFVAFLYSDKACAIFAKGGAVQPVPGLTDNLDGDNKMFYSIYDNGADAAMGSFATYEAVPGLGSEREIFFDPVNGLVNGSVTEEQWIEGIKTASDQIRANLVE
;
A
#
# COMPACT_ATOMS: atom_id res chain seq x y z
N MET A 1 3.00 -31.98 -40.59
CA MET A 1 4.22 -32.45 -41.27
C MET A 1 5.40 -31.68 -40.72
N LYS A 2 6.38 -32.42 -40.19
CA LYS A 2 7.76 -32.11 -39.81
C LYS A 2 7.88 -31.21 -38.56
N LYS A 3 8.10 -31.66 -37.31
CA LYS A 3 9.07 -32.63 -36.71
C LYS A 3 10.52 -32.45 -37.19
N ILE A 4 11.37 -32.23 -36.12
CA ILE A 4 12.74 -32.67 -35.99
C ILE A 4 13.82 -31.63 -36.37
N LEU A 5 14.62 -31.27 -35.40
CA LEU A 5 16.08 -31.40 -35.26
C LEU A 5 16.56 -30.41 -34.20
N SER A 6 17.19 -30.70 -33.19
CA SER A 6 18.11 -31.68 -32.57
C SER A 6 18.97 -30.85 -31.64
N MET A 7 19.01 -31.12 -30.40
CA MET A 7 20.00 -31.91 -29.63
C MET A 7 21.40 -31.95 -30.24
N VAL A 8 22.37 -31.71 -29.37
CA VAL A 8 23.83 -31.93 -29.45
C VAL A 8 24.66 -30.63 -29.38
N LEU A 9 25.09 -30.25 -28.20
CA LEU A 9 26.54 -30.32 -27.84
C LEU A 9 26.69 -30.16 -26.32
N ALA A 10 26.88 -31.29 -25.67
CA ALA A 10 27.54 -31.40 -24.38
C ALA A 10 28.97 -31.82 -24.61
N VAL A 11 29.83 -31.57 -23.62
CA VAL A 11 31.15 -32.24 -23.41
C VAL A 11 32.33 -31.60 -24.12
N ALA A 12 33.18 -31.03 -23.35
CA ALA A 12 34.64 -31.11 -23.25
C ALA A 12 35.17 -29.81 -22.59
N LEU A 13 35.98 -29.74 -21.61
CA LEU A 13 36.96 -30.68 -21.08
C LEU A 13 37.43 -30.22 -19.70
N LEU A 14 37.54 -31.21 -18.86
CA LEU A 14 38.40 -31.27 -17.67
C LEU A 14 39.88 -31.21 -18.06
N LEU A 15 40.71 -30.91 -17.06
CA LEU A 15 42.14 -31.18 -16.93
C LEU A 15 43.16 -30.11 -17.40
N CYS A 16 43.77 -29.46 -16.41
CA CYS A 16 45.23 -29.68 -16.19
C CYS A 16 45.57 -29.39 -14.72
N LEU A 17 46.07 -30.47 -14.14
CA LEU A 17 46.64 -30.62 -12.81
C LEU A 17 48.16 -30.33 -12.81
N LEU A 18 48.66 -29.95 -11.61
CA LEU A 18 49.99 -30.25 -11.06
C LEU A 18 51.16 -29.40 -11.62
N ALA A 19 52.04 -28.84 -10.87
CA ALA A 19 52.87 -29.19 -9.71
C ALA A 19 53.64 -27.90 -9.32
N GLY A 20 54.19 -27.69 -8.17
CA GLY A 20 54.67 -28.46 -7.08
C GLY A 20 55.43 -27.60 -6.09
N CYS A 21 55.50 -28.10 -4.90
CA CYS A 21 56.58 -28.15 -3.90
C CYS A 21 57.50 -26.90 -3.69
N GLY A 22 57.80 -26.45 -2.53
CA GLY A 22 57.88 -27.00 -1.18
C GLY A 22 58.67 -26.05 -0.30
N GLY A 23 58.56 -26.21 1.03
CA GLY A 23 59.57 -25.83 1.99
C GLY A 23 59.17 -24.88 3.12
N ALA A 24 58.71 -25.40 4.23
CA ALA A 24 58.92 -24.88 5.58
C ALA A 24 60.20 -25.46 6.15
N PRO A 25 60.72 -25.17 7.37
CA PRO A 25 60.11 -24.43 8.51
C PRO A 25 61.10 -23.62 9.41
N GLN A 26 60.59 -23.15 10.54
CA GLN A 26 61.18 -22.94 11.89
C GLN A 26 61.75 -21.56 12.24
N SER A 27 61.11 -20.93 13.13
CA SER A 27 61.18 -20.80 14.62
C SER A 27 62.24 -19.82 15.15
N SER A 28 61.82 -18.88 15.94
CA SER A 28 62.15 -18.67 17.36
C SER A 28 61.98 -17.19 17.78
N SER A 29 61.15 -16.98 18.81
CA SER A 29 61.29 -15.88 19.77
C SER A 29 62.46 -16.16 20.72
N PRO A 30 62.91 -15.30 21.70
CA PRO A 30 62.32 -14.06 22.26
C PRO A 30 63.38 -13.00 22.67
N ALA A 31 62.90 -11.91 23.25
CA ALA A 31 63.42 -11.15 24.36
C ALA A 31 63.51 -9.61 24.17
N ALA A 32 62.77 -8.90 25.02
CA ALA A 32 63.01 -7.50 25.40
C ALA A 32 64.21 -7.42 26.37
N PRO A 33 64.66 -6.28 26.98
CA PRO A 33 64.00 -4.96 27.09
C PRO A 33 64.97 -3.74 27.06
N ALA A 34 64.38 -2.58 27.30
CA ALA A 34 64.90 -1.41 28.04
C ALA A 34 65.33 -0.17 27.26
N ASP A 35 64.57 0.84 27.47
CA ASP A 35 64.82 2.14 28.18
C ASP A 35 65.45 3.29 27.38
N SER A 36 64.74 4.37 27.56
CA SER A 36 65.12 5.79 27.74
C SER A 36 64.58 6.83 26.74
N GLN A 37 63.73 7.69 27.31
CA GLN A 37 63.36 9.03 26.86
C GLN A 37 64.55 9.99 26.85
N PRO A 38 64.39 11.33 26.52
CA PRO A 38 63.45 12.05 25.63
C PRO A 38 64.23 13.04 24.71
N ALA A 39 63.52 13.61 23.72
CA ALA A 39 63.79 14.98 23.27
C ALA A 39 62.69 15.58 22.38
N GLN A 40 62.32 16.74 22.68
CA GLN A 40 61.41 17.73 22.12
C GLN A 40 61.65 18.09 20.66
N GLY A 41 60.58 18.44 19.97
CA GLY A 41 60.64 19.22 18.73
C GLY A 41 59.26 19.30 18.07
N ALA A 42 58.58 20.42 18.33
CA ALA A 42 57.31 20.75 17.67
C ALA A 42 57.46 20.90 16.17
N ASP A 43 56.52 20.42 15.42
CA ASP A 43 55.93 21.14 14.33
C ASP A 43 54.52 20.61 14.10
N SER A 44 53.54 21.43 14.43
CA SER A 44 52.15 21.26 14.07
C SER A 44 52.02 21.61 12.58
N GLN A 45 52.00 20.61 11.72
CA GLN A 45 51.40 20.76 10.41
C GLN A 45 49.91 20.55 10.59
N ASP A 46 49.14 21.63 10.31
CA ASP A 46 47.71 21.58 10.03
C ASP A 46 47.47 20.46 9.00
N ALA A 47 46.90 19.37 9.48
CA ALA A 47 46.19 18.46 8.61
C ALA A 47 44.94 19.25 8.17
N ALA A 48 44.96 19.76 6.96
CA ALA A 48 43.75 20.19 6.30
C ALA A 48 42.77 19.03 6.36
N ASP A 49 41.64 19.25 7.02
CA ASP A 49 40.48 18.37 6.93
C ASP A 49 40.22 18.15 5.45
N GLU A 50 40.51 16.96 4.94
CA GLU A 50 39.89 16.53 3.69
C GLU A 50 38.38 16.63 3.91
N PRO A 51 37.63 17.32 3.02
CA PRO A 51 36.21 17.40 3.14
C PRO A 51 35.69 15.96 3.21
N ALA A 52 35.00 15.62 4.31
CA ALA A 52 34.33 14.35 4.46
C ALA A 52 33.56 14.10 3.15
N ALA A 53 33.76 12.95 2.53
CA ALA A 53 33.02 12.60 1.32
C ALA A 53 31.53 12.86 1.58
N ALA A 54 30.90 13.60 0.65
CA ALA A 54 29.48 13.94 0.80
C ALA A 54 28.73 12.61 1.07
N ALA A 55 27.93 12.59 2.13
CA ALA A 55 27.12 11.43 2.44
C ALA A 55 26.23 11.13 1.23
N SER A 56 26.11 9.87 0.84
CA SER A 56 25.22 9.44 -0.23
C SER A 56 24.28 8.37 0.28
N ILE A 57 23.04 8.37 -0.22
CA ILE A 57 22.04 7.35 0.07
C ILE A 57 21.50 6.73 -1.21
N LYS A 58 21.02 5.51 -1.12
CA LYS A 58 20.32 4.80 -2.21
C LYS A 58 18.83 4.77 -1.89
N VAL A 59 18.02 5.36 -2.76
CA VAL A 59 16.56 5.39 -2.64
C VAL A 59 15.95 4.49 -3.71
N ALA A 60 15.07 3.60 -3.31
CA ALA A 60 14.31 2.73 -4.20
C ALA A 60 12.83 3.13 -4.14
N ALA A 61 12.26 3.57 -5.25
CA ALA A 61 10.89 4.05 -5.33
C ALA A 61 10.11 3.30 -6.42
N LEU A 62 8.87 2.95 -6.10
CA LEU A 62 7.95 2.36 -7.06
C LEU A 62 7.59 3.41 -8.12
N SER A 63 7.81 3.08 -9.41
CA SER A 63 7.25 3.83 -10.52
C SER A 63 5.76 3.48 -10.67
N SER A 64 4.93 4.22 -9.95
CA SER A 64 3.47 4.07 -9.93
C SER A 64 2.77 4.91 -11.01
N ALA A 65 1.45 4.98 -10.97
CA ALA A 65 0.65 5.85 -11.82
C ALA A 65 1.05 7.33 -11.67
N TYR A 66 1.48 7.75 -10.50
CA TYR A 66 1.94 9.12 -10.22
C TYR A 66 3.22 9.47 -11.00
N GLU A 67 4.20 8.56 -11.03
CA GLU A 67 5.41 8.72 -11.83
C GLU A 67 5.09 8.70 -13.34
N THR A 68 4.09 7.93 -13.76
CA THR A 68 3.62 7.93 -15.14
C THR A 68 2.95 9.26 -15.51
N ALA A 69 2.17 9.85 -14.60
CA ALA A 69 1.51 11.15 -14.80
C ALA A 69 2.51 12.32 -14.79
N TYR A 70 3.56 12.23 -14.00
CA TYR A 70 4.64 13.20 -13.94
C TYR A 70 6.01 12.51 -14.00
N PRO A 71 6.50 12.18 -15.20
CA PRO A 71 7.77 11.47 -15.38
C PRO A 71 8.97 12.24 -14.78
N GLY A 72 9.75 11.56 -13.95
CA GLY A 72 10.88 12.15 -13.22
C GLY A 72 10.48 12.79 -11.89
N MET A 73 9.30 12.54 -11.39
CA MET A 73 8.80 13.03 -10.10
C MET A 73 9.75 12.67 -8.96
N TRP A 74 10.11 11.40 -8.84
CA TRP A 74 11.04 10.93 -7.80
C TRP A 74 12.44 11.51 -7.98
N GLN A 75 12.92 11.67 -9.22
CA GLN A 75 14.22 12.31 -9.47
C GLN A 75 14.21 13.77 -9.01
N GLU A 76 13.15 14.53 -9.31
CA GLU A 76 13.02 15.92 -8.86
C GLU A 76 13.03 16.04 -7.33
N VAL A 77 12.39 15.08 -6.61
CA VAL A 77 12.41 15.03 -5.14
C VAL A 77 13.82 14.75 -4.61
N CYS A 78 14.53 13.79 -5.21
CA CYS A 78 15.90 13.45 -4.84
C CYS A 78 16.86 14.63 -5.07
N ASP A 79 16.74 15.31 -6.21
CA ASP A 79 17.54 16.50 -6.53
C ASP A 79 17.25 17.66 -5.55
N ALA A 80 15.98 17.81 -5.17
CA ALA A 80 15.55 18.80 -4.20
C ALA A 80 16.11 18.53 -2.80
N PHE A 81 16.14 17.26 -2.38
CA PHE A 81 16.77 16.84 -1.13
C PHE A 81 18.28 17.10 -1.12
N THR A 82 18.98 16.70 -2.20
CA THR A 82 20.41 16.95 -2.36
C THR A 82 20.73 18.44 -2.30
N ALA A 83 19.92 19.28 -2.97
CA ALA A 83 20.10 20.73 -2.95
C ALA A 83 19.92 21.34 -1.55
N GLU A 84 19.05 20.76 -0.71
CA GLU A 84 18.75 21.25 0.64
C GLU A 84 19.79 20.79 1.66
N THR A 85 20.24 19.53 1.56
CA THR A 85 21.04 18.87 2.61
C THR A 85 22.49 18.64 2.24
N GLY A 86 22.82 18.65 0.94
CA GLY A 86 24.13 18.27 0.43
C GLY A 86 24.36 16.75 0.38
N ILE A 87 23.35 15.94 0.73
CA ILE A 87 23.42 14.48 0.67
C ILE A 87 23.04 14.03 -0.75
N GLU A 88 23.94 13.33 -1.43
CA GLU A 88 23.71 12.79 -2.76
C GLU A 88 22.71 11.62 -2.71
N VAL A 89 21.87 11.47 -3.75
CA VAL A 89 20.91 10.38 -3.85
C VAL A 89 21.12 9.58 -5.13
N GLU A 90 21.34 8.26 -4.98
CA GLU A 90 21.21 7.29 -6.06
C GLU A 90 19.77 6.77 -6.08
N LEU A 91 19.02 7.09 -7.15
CA LEU A 91 17.62 6.69 -7.29
C LEU A 91 17.50 5.42 -8.14
N ILE A 92 16.77 4.43 -7.62
CA ILE A 92 16.21 3.30 -8.36
C ILE A 92 14.69 3.52 -8.43
N CYS A 93 14.16 3.75 -9.64
CA CYS A 93 12.72 3.93 -9.84
C CYS A 93 12.25 2.98 -10.94
N ASP A 94 11.42 2.00 -10.58
CA ASP A 94 10.98 0.95 -11.50
C ASP A 94 9.55 0.47 -11.18
N GLN A 95 8.80 0.06 -12.20
CA GLN A 95 7.45 -0.50 -12.03
C GLN A 95 7.46 -1.89 -11.39
N ASN A 96 8.53 -2.64 -11.61
CA ASN A 96 8.76 -3.97 -11.03
C ASN A 96 9.82 -3.90 -9.93
N LEU A 97 9.70 -2.89 -9.07
CA LEU A 97 10.72 -2.56 -8.07
C LEU A 97 11.19 -3.77 -7.27
N GLU A 98 10.29 -4.63 -6.83
CA GLU A 98 10.60 -5.83 -6.04
C GLU A 98 11.55 -6.79 -6.79
N ASP A 99 11.43 -6.92 -8.12
CA ASP A 99 12.31 -7.75 -8.93
C ASP A 99 13.69 -7.12 -9.11
N VAL A 100 13.74 -5.78 -9.10
CA VAL A 100 14.99 -5.04 -9.28
C VAL A 100 15.82 -5.06 -8.00
N ILE A 101 15.21 -4.75 -6.83
CA ILE A 101 15.95 -4.63 -5.56
C ILE A 101 16.10 -5.96 -4.81
N GLY A 102 15.17 -6.91 -4.98
CA GLY A 102 15.17 -8.17 -4.24
C GLY A 102 16.48 -8.96 -4.36
N PRO A 103 17.03 -9.18 -5.56
CA PRO A 103 18.32 -9.88 -5.71
C PRO A 103 19.50 -9.16 -5.06
N SER A 104 19.56 -7.82 -5.12
CA SER A 104 20.63 -7.02 -4.50
C SER A 104 20.59 -7.15 -2.98
N MET A 105 19.38 -7.04 -2.39
CA MET A 105 19.19 -7.19 -0.94
C MET A 105 19.52 -8.59 -0.44
N GLN A 106 19.21 -9.64 -1.21
CA GLN A 106 19.66 -11.01 -0.90
C GLN A 106 21.19 -11.13 -0.90
N GLY A 107 21.87 -10.31 -1.70
CA GLY A 107 23.34 -10.17 -1.72
C GLY A 107 23.90 -9.27 -0.61
N GLY A 108 23.06 -8.66 0.21
CA GLY A 108 23.48 -7.75 1.28
C GLY A 108 23.63 -6.28 0.84
N ASP A 109 23.26 -5.92 -0.40
CA ASP A 109 23.25 -4.55 -0.91
C ASP A 109 21.83 -3.97 -0.77
N TYR A 110 21.60 -3.27 0.32
CA TYR A 110 20.29 -2.70 0.67
C TYR A 110 20.18 -1.25 0.21
N PRO A 111 19.02 -0.82 -0.34
CA PRO A 111 18.68 0.59 -0.38
C PRO A 111 18.61 1.18 1.04
N ASP A 112 18.85 2.49 1.16
CA ASP A 112 18.69 3.21 2.41
C ASP A 112 17.23 3.53 2.70
N VAL A 113 16.45 3.84 1.65
CA VAL A 113 15.01 4.08 1.76
C VAL A 113 14.28 3.32 0.64
N ILE A 114 13.15 2.73 0.97
CA ILE A 114 12.27 2.05 0.02
C ILE A 114 10.88 2.66 0.10
N HIS A 115 10.36 3.14 -1.03
CA HIS A 115 8.96 3.51 -1.19
C HIS A 115 8.22 2.35 -1.87
N LEU A 116 7.47 1.60 -1.07
CA LEU A 116 6.73 0.42 -1.52
C LEU A 116 5.62 0.10 -0.53
N ALA A 117 4.38 0.06 -1.02
CA ALA A 117 3.21 -0.23 -0.19
C ALA A 117 3.15 -1.67 0.29
N THR A 118 2.45 -1.89 1.39
CA THR A 118 1.91 -3.21 1.77
C THR A 118 0.75 -3.59 0.85
N GLY A 119 0.35 -4.87 0.87
CA GLY A 119 -0.75 -5.37 0.04
C GLY A 119 -0.39 -5.67 -1.42
N ARG A 120 0.88 -5.55 -1.80
CA ARG A 120 1.33 -5.89 -3.15
C ARG A 120 1.49 -7.40 -3.33
N GLU A 121 1.30 -7.88 -4.56
CA GLU A 121 1.32 -9.31 -4.90
C GLU A 121 2.59 -10.05 -4.42
N LYS A 122 3.76 -9.41 -4.56
CA LYS A 122 5.06 -10.02 -4.19
C LYS A 122 5.37 -9.94 -2.70
N LYS A 123 4.58 -9.19 -1.92
CA LYS A 123 4.66 -9.11 -0.45
C LYS A 123 6.07 -8.83 0.10
N LEU A 124 6.88 -8.03 -0.61
CA LEU A 124 8.24 -7.73 -0.16
C LEU A 124 8.24 -6.97 1.15
N THR A 125 7.39 -5.94 1.28
CA THR A 125 7.27 -5.14 2.51
C THR A 125 6.81 -6.02 3.67
N GLU A 126 5.80 -6.88 3.47
CA GLU A 126 5.31 -7.83 4.48
C GLU A 126 6.38 -8.84 4.89
N GLN A 127 7.23 -9.28 3.95
CA GLN A 127 8.34 -10.16 4.30
C GLN A 127 9.34 -9.47 5.24
N PHE A 128 9.64 -8.18 5.00
CA PHE A 128 10.50 -7.40 5.89
C PHE A 128 9.86 -7.13 7.24
N ILE A 129 8.54 -6.90 7.28
CA ILE A 129 7.77 -6.78 8.52
C ILE A 129 7.88 -8.09 9.31
N LYS A 130 7.57 -9.22 8.68
CA LYS A 130 7.63 -10.54 9.27
C LYS A 130 9.00 -10.86 9.86
N ASP A 131 10.07 -10.58 9.13
CA ASP A 131 11.44 -10.83 9.56
C ASP A 131 11.96 -9.79 10.56
N ARG A 132 11.14 -8.81 10.97
CA ARG A 132 11.51 -7.66 11.82
C ARG A 132 12.74 -6.92 11.30
N ASN A 133 12.83 -6.79 9.99
CA ASN A 133 13.94 -6.19 9.25
C ASN A 133 13.64 -4.77 8.76
N ILE A 134 12.70 -4.07 9.41
CA ILE A 134 12.40 -2.66 9.18
C ILE A 134 12.89 -1.85 10.37
N ALA A 135 13.58 -0.74 10.09
CA ALA A 135 14.10 0.15 11.12
C ALA A 135 12.98 0.92 11.83
N ASP A 136 13.14 1.11 13.14
CA ASP A 136 12.32 2.03 13.91
C ASP A 136 12.62 3.47 13.46
N ILE A 137 11.60 4.16 12.97
CA ILE A 137 11.65 5.55 12.50
C ILE A 137 10.80 6.49 13.36
N THR A 138 10.44 6.08 14.58
CA THR A 138 9.63 6.90 15.50
C THR A 138 10.27 8.25 15.77
N ASP A 139 11.58 8.32 15.84
CA ASP A 139 12.33 9.56 16.05
C ASP A 139 12.22 10.54 14.87
N VAL A 140 11.96 10.06 13.65
CA VAL A 140 11.71 10.92 12.49
C VAL A 140 10.53 11.87 12.73
N LEU A 141 9.49 11.41 13.45
CA LEU A 141 8.33 12.24 13.78
C LEU A 141 8.72 13.51 14.59
N SER A 142 9.78 13.43 15.38
CA SER A 142 10.30 14.56 16.16
C SER A 142 11.37 15.38 15.46
N MET A 143 11.86 14.93 14.30
CA MET A 143 12.84 15.68 13.52
C MET A 143 12.21 16.94 12.92
N THR A 144 13.02 17.97 12.77
CA THR A 144 12.68 19.14 11.97
C THR A 144 12.75 18.75 10.49
N VAL A 145 11.74 19.10 9.72
CA VAL A 145 11.73 18.89 8.28
C VAL A 145 12.89 19.67 7.65
N PRO A 146 13.80 19.04 6.85
CA PRO A 146 14.90 19.73 6.20
C PRO A 146 14.42 20.91 5.37
N GLY A 147 15.04 22.08 5.57
CA GLY A 147 14.65 23.34 4.92
C GLY A 147 13.49 24.08 5.58
N GLU A 148 12.89 23.54 6.63
CA GLU A 148 11.75 24.17 7.32
C GLU A 148 12.03 24.33 8.83
N SER A 149 11.07 24.94 9.57
CA SER A 149 11.16 25.12 11.03
C SER A 149 10.14 24.31 11.81
N VAL A 150 9.42 23.38 11.15
CA VAL A 150 8.35 22.56 11.72
C VAL A 150 8.81 21.12 11.87
N LYS A 151 8.19 20.38 12.75
CA LYS A 151 8.45 18.94 12.92
C LYS A 151 7.65 18.12 11.91
N VAL A 152 8.16 16.92 11.61
CA VAL A 152 7.45 15.94 10.77
C VAL A 152 6.08 15.62 11.37
N SER A 153 5.98 15.41 12.68
CA SER A 153 4.70 15.15 13.37
C SER A 153 3.66 16.26 13.17
N ASP A 154 4.09 17.50 13.01
CA ASP A 154 3.19 18.64 12.82
C ASP A 154 2.71 18.73 11.36
N LYS A 155 3.35 18.00 10.45
CA LYS A 155 3.02 17.90 9.03
C LYS A 155 2.11 16.72 8.69
N ILE A 156 1.91 15.76 9.58
CA ILE A 156 1.11 14.59 9.31
C ILE A 156 -0.26 14.72 9.97
N ILE A 157 -1.33 14.50 9.20
CA ILE A 157 -2.70 14.48 9.73
C ILE A 157 -2.79 13.41 10.82
N GLY A 158 -3.43 13.76 11.95
CA GLY A 158 -3.64 12.82 13.05
C GLY A 158 -4.37 11.55 12.60
N GLY A 159 -3.94 10.39 13.14
CA GLY A 159 -4.49 9.09 12.78
C GLY A 159 -3.71 8.34 11.70
N PHE A 160 -2.82 9.00 10.96
CA PHE A 160 -2.03 8.32 9.92
C PHE A 160 -0.74 7.64 10.44
N THR A 161 -0.26 7.99 11.62
CA THR A 161 0.96 7.41 12.21
C THR A 161 0.69 6.30 13.23
N ASP A 162 -0.57 6.07 13.59
CA ASP A 162 -0.97 5.12 14.64
C ASP A 162 -1.95 4.07 14.08
N THR A 163 -1.55 3.47 12.96
CA THR A 163 -2.32 2.44 12.25
C THR A 163 -1.51 1.16 12.11
N THR A 164 -2.16 0.03 11.87
CA THR A 164 -1.49 -1.24 11.62
C THR A 164 -0.58 -1.21 10.37
N VAL A 165 -0.84 -0.29 9.43
CA VAL A 165 0.01 -0.09 8.23
C VAL A 165 1.22 0.79 8.46
N THR A 166 1.31 1.48 9.58
CA THR A 166 2.48 2.30 9.96
C THR A 166 3.20 1.74 11.18
N ASN A 167 2.49 1.01 12.03
CA ASN A 167 2.96 0.29 13.21
C ASN A 167 2.52 -1.19 13.13
N PRO A 168 3.16 -2.01 12.28
CA PRO A 168 2.73 -3.39 12.04
C PRO A 168 2.95 -4.32 13.23
N TYR A 169 3.70 -3.88 14.25
CA TYR A 169 4.02 -4.68 15.43
C TYR A 169 3.15 -4.34 16.66
N GLY A 170 2.31 -3.31 16.58
CA GLY A 170 1.43 -2.92 17.68
C GLY A 170 2.15 -2.44 18.94
N ASP A 171 3.43 -2.05 18.84
CA ASP A 171 4.29 -1.68 19.98
C ASP A 171 4.36 -0.17 20.23
N GLY A 172 3.50 0.62 19.59
CA GLY A 172 3.43 2.07 19.72
C GLY A 172 4.53 2.84 19.01
N LYS A 173 5.25 2.19 18.09
CA LYS A 173 6.31 2.80 17.29
C LYS A 173 5.87 2.98 15.84
N THR A 174 6.62 3.77 15.10
CA THR A 174 6.42 3.96 13.66
C THR A 174 7.57 3.29 12.91
N TYR A 175 7.22 2.43 11.97
CA TYR A 175 8.18 1.71 11.11
C TYR A 175 8.02 2.06 9.64
N LEU A 176 6.78 2.35 9.22
CA LEU A 176 6.47 2.75 7.85
C LEU A 176 5.91 4.18 7.86
N ALA A 177 6.57 5.07 7.13
CA ALA A 177 6.15 6.45 6.99
C ALA A 177 4.96 6.56 6.03
N PRO A 178 3.82 7.17 6.42
CA PRO A 178 2.66 7.32 5.55
C PRO A 178 2.96 8.29 4.41
N MET A 179 2.90 7.81 3.16
CA MET A 179 3.25 8.60 1.99
C MET A 179 2.02 9.10 1.24
N PHE A 180 1.53 8.33 0.30
CA PHE A 180 0.39 8.73 -0.52
C PHE A 180 -0.85 7.99 -0.04
N TYR A 181 -1.95 8.72 0.13
CA TYR A 181 -3.21 8.09 0.45
C TYR A 181 -4.21 8.28 -0.68
N SER A 182 -5.13 7.35 -0.80
CA SER A 182 -6.15 7.34 -1.82
C SER A 182 -7.47 6.90 -1.19
N PRO A 183 -8.47 7.77 -1.14
CA PRO A 183 -9.79 7.37 -0.70
C PRO A 183 -10.39 6.32 -1.63
N CYS A 184 -10.94 5.25 -1.06
CA CYS A 184 -11.70 4.22 -1.77
C CYS A 184 -13.14 4.30 -1.33
N GLY A 185 -14.05 4.38 -2.28
CA GLY A 185 -15.47 4.53 -1.97
C GLY A 185 -16.36 3.94 -3.06
N LEU A 186 -17.62 4.30 -3.03
CA LEU A 186 -18.60 3.95 -4.04
C LEU A 186 -18.61 5.03 -5.12
N PHE A 187 -18.16 4.67 -6.31
CA PHE A 187 -18.16 5.54 -7.48
C PHE A 187 -19.48 5.39 -8.25
N TYR A 188 -20.01 6.48 -8.74
CA TYR A 188 -21.29 6.53 -9.42
C TYR A 188 -21.34 7.65 -10.47
N ASN A 189 -22.40 7.69 -11.30
CA ASN A 189 -22.66 8.79 -12.22
C ASN A 189 -23.51 9.87 -11.55
N ALA A 190 -22.87 10.95 -11.10
CA ALA A 190 -23.56 12.09 -10.46
C ALA A 190 -24.53 12.80 -11.42
N GLY A 191 -24.23 12.83 -12.73
CA GLY A 191 -25.13 13.38 -13.74
C GLY A 191 -26.44 12.60 -13.85
N LEU A 192 -26.39 11.25 -13.76
CA LEU A 192 -27.59 10.42 -13.72
C LEU A 192 -28.44 10.70 -12.47
N PHE A 193 -27.77 10.81 -11.31
CA PHE A 193 -28.48 11.12 -10.04
C PHE A 193 -29.18 12.47 -10.11
N ALA A 194 -28.53 13.48 -10.68
CA ALA A 194 -29.14 14.79 -10.90
C ALA A 194 -30.32 14.74 -11.89
N GLU A 195 -30.19 13.99 -13.01
CA GLU A 195 -31.26 13.81 -13.99
C GLU A 195 -32.50 13.14 -13.39
N LYS A 196 -32.27 12.12 -12.54
CA LYS A 196 -33.34 11.33 -11.92
C LYS A 196 -33.89 11.92 -10.62
N GLU A 197 -33.31 12.99 -10.13
CA GLU A 197 -33.61 13.56 -8.81
C GLU A 197 -33.43 12.50 -7.70
N TRP A 198 -32.40 11.66 -7.85
CA TRP A 198 -32.03 10.67 -6.83
C TRP A 198 -31.00 11.24 -5.87
N GLU A 199 -31.18 10.92 -4.60
CA GLU A 199 -30.22 11.27 -3.55
C GLU A 199 -29.23 10.13 -3.32
N VAL A 200 -28.01 10.48 -2.95
CA VAL A 200 -26.99 9.49 -2.56
C VAL A 200 -27.37 8.92 -1.19
N PRO A 201 -27.51 7.59 -1.03
CA PRO A 201 -27.96 6.98 0.20
C PRO A 201 -27.01 7.24 1.37
N ALA A 202 -27.51 7.71 2.49
CA ALA A 202 -26.78 7.89 3.74
C ALA A 202 -26.83 6.64 4.63
N THR A 203 -27.81 5.75 4.43
CA THR A 203 -28.02 4.52 5.18
C THR A 203 -28.24 3.33 4.25
N TRP A 204 -28.06 2.11 4.76
CA TRP A 204 -28.33 0.91 3.98
C TRP A 204 -29.81 0.74 3.64
N ASP A 205 -30.74 1.23 4.49
CA ASP A 205 -32.16 1.20 4.16
C ASP A 205 -32.46 2.08 2.94
N GLU A 206 -31.90 3.29 2.89
CA GLU A 206 -32.00 4.16 1.71
C GLU A 206 -31.32 3.56 0.48
N MET A 207 -30.19 2.83 0.68
CA MET A 207 -29.51 2.12 -0.41
C MET A 207 -30.43 1.06 -1.04
N TRP A 208 -31.16 0.29 -0.23
CA TRP A 208 -32.11 -0.71 -0.73
C TRP A 208 -33.30 -0.07 -1.44
N GLU A 209 -33.84 1.03 -0.89
CA GLU A 209 -34.91 1.77 -1.55
C GLU A 209 -34.49 2.32 -2.92
N LEU A 210 -33.26 2.83 -3.01
CA LEU A 210 -32.71 3.28 -4.29
C LEU A 210 -32.50 2.11 -5.25
N GLY A 211 -32.05 0.96 -4.75
CA GLY A 211 -31.89 -0.26 -5.53
C GLY A 211 -33.19 -0.71 -6.17
N ASP A 212 -34.29 -0.72 -5.41
CA ASP A 212 -35.62 -1.08 -5.92
C ASP A 212 -36.11 -0.08 -7.00
N LYS A 213 -35.86 1.22 -6.80
CA LYS A 213 -36.19 2.28 -7.79
C LYS A 213 -35.40 2.07 -9.08
N ALA A 214 -34.10 1.82 -8.97
CA ALA A 214 -33.22 1.62 -10.11
C ALA A 214 -33.58 0.34 -10.89
N GLN A 215 -33.86 -0.76 -10.20
CA GLN A 215 -34.29 -2.01 -10.85
C GLN A 215 -35.60 -1.84 -11.64
N ALA A 216 -36.55 -1.02 -11.14
CA ALA A 216 -37.77 -0.70 -11.89
C ALA A 216 -37.49 0.02 -13.23
N GLU A 217 -36.34 0.66 -13.36
CA GLU A 217 -35.87 1.30 -14.59
C GLU A 217 -34.87 0.42 -15.40
N GLY A 218 -34.59 -0.80 -14.94
CA GLY A 218 -33.66 -1.74 -15.59
C GLY A 218 -32.19 -1.45 -15.28
N ILE A 219 -31.90 -0.71 -14.21
CA ILE A 219 -30.56 -0.39 -13.75
C ILE A 219 -30.27 -1.21 -12.49
N TYR A 220 -29.11 -1.88 -12.42
CA TYR A 220 -28.70 -2.60 -11.23
C TYR A 220 -28.11 -1.62 -10.19
N LEU A 221 -28.24 -1.95 -8.91
CA LEU A 221 -27.66 -1.11 -7.85
C LEU A 221 -26.15 -1.16 -7.84
N PHE A 222 -25.56 -2.32 -8.12
CA PHE A 222 -24.16 -2.56 -7.82
C PHE A 222 -23.43 -3.36 -8.92
N THR A 223 -22.14 -3.13 -9.03
CA THR A 223 -21.15 -3.94 -9.70
C THR A 223 -19.81 -3.79 -8.96
N TYR A 224 -18.81 -4.59 -9.28
CA TYR A 224 -17.43 -4.43 -8.80
C TYR A 224 -16.44 -4.83 -9.89
N PRO A 225 -15.28 -4.16 -9.99
CA PRO A 225 -14.29 -4.44 -11.05
C PRO A 225 -13.78 -5.89 -10.96
N THR A 226 -13.15 -6.24 -9.87
CA THR A 226 -12.78 -7.61 -9.48
C THR A 226 -13.05 -7.79 -8.00
N THR A 227 -12.99 -9.01 -7.52
CA THR A 227 -13.07 -9.30 -6.08
C THR A 227 -11.91 -8.70 -5.28
N GLY A 228 -10.79 -8.37 -5.95
CA GLY A 228 -9.69 -7.62 -5.33
C GLY A 228 -10.05 -6.20 -4.94
N TYR A 229 -11.00 -5.54 -5.63
CA TYR A 229 -11.51 -4.23 -5.27
C TYR A 229 -12.61 -4.30 -4.19
N PHE A 230 -13.08 -5.50 -3.92
CA PHE A 230 -14.08 -5.73 -2.88
C PHE A 230 -13.48 -5.69 -1.47
N ASP A 231 -12.17 -5.79 -1.33
CA ASP A 231 -11.46 -5.68 -0.07
C ASP A 231 -11.69 -4.31 0.59
N ALA A 232 -11.43 -3.23 -0.14
CA ALA A 232 -11.64 -1.86 0.35
C ALA A 232 -13.11 -1.61 0.74
N PHE A 233 -14.05 -2.18 -0.02
CA PHE A 233 -15.47 -2.15 0.33
C PHE A 233 -15.74 -2.87 1.66
N PHE A 234 -15.26 -4.10 1.81
CA PHE A 234 -15.54 -4.92 3.00
C PHE A 234 -14.88 -4.35 4.26
N TRP A 235 -13.68 -3.83 4.15
CA TRP A 235 -13.00 -3.17 5.26
C TRP A 235 -13.73 -1.89 5.70
N ALA A 236 -14.15 -1.06 4.76
CA ALA A 236 -14.98 0.11 5.09
C ALA A 236 -16.32 -0.29 5.72
N LEU A 237 -16.94 -1.38 5.24
CA LEU A 237 -18.18 -1.92 5.81
C LEU A 237 -17.97 -2.38 7.25
N MET A 238 -16.92 -3.17 7.53
CA MET A 238 -16.61 -3.60 8.90
C MET A 238 -16.42 -2.42 9.84
N TYR A 239 -15.72 -1.37 9.36
CA TYR A 239 -15.51 -0.15 10.16
C TYR A 239 -16.83 0.59 10.42
N SER A 240 -17.67 0.75 9.39
CA SER A 240 -18.98 1.43 9.52
C SER A 240 -19.93 0.69 10.45
N VAL A 241 -19.94 -0.66 10.42
CA VAL A 241 -20.84 -1.50 11.21
C VAL A 241 -20.38 -1.59 12.67
N GLY A 242 -19.13 -1.93 12.91
CA GLY A 242 -18.63 -2.27 14.23
C GLY A 242 -17.68 -1.27 14.87
N GLY A 243 -17.32 -0.22 14.13
CA GLY A 243 -16.35 0.78 14.58
C GLY A 243 -14.91 0.27 14.70
N PRO A 244 -14.00 1.10 15.19
CA PRO A 244 -12.57 0.78 15.19
C PRO A 244 -12.20 -0.44 16.04
N ASP A 245 -12.89 -0.71 17.14
CA ASP A 245 -12.59 -1.85 18.02
C ASP A 245 -12.89 -3.18 17.31
N PHE A 246 -14.09 -3.33 16.75
CA PHE A 246 -14.45 -4.51 15.96
C PHE A 246 -13.55 -4.66 14.74
N TYR A 247 -13.31 -3.57 14.01
CA TYR A 247 -12.48 -3.56 12.83
C TYR A 247 -11.06 -4.09 13.11
N ASN A 248 -10.39 -3.55 14.13
CA ASN A 248 -9.04 -3.98 14.49
C ASN A 248 -8.99 -5.45 14.96
N LYS A 249 -10.00 -5.92 15.69
CA LYS A 249 -10.13 -7.33 16.08
C LYS A 249 -10.35 -8.25 14.89
N ALA A 250 -11.14 -7.83 13.91
CA ALA A 250 -11.37 -8.59 12.68
C ALA A 250 -10.08 -8.66 11.84
N LEU A 251 -9.34 -7.56 11.71
CA LEU A 251 -8.05 -7.55 11.00
C LEU A 251 -7.00 -8.43 11.69
N SER A 252 -7.05 -8.60 12.99
CA SER A 252 -6.14 -9.47 13.75
C SER A 252 -6.66 -10.90 13.94
N PHE A 253 -7.76 -11.26 13.30
CA PHE A 253 -8.38 -12.60 13.39
C PHE A 253 -8.68 -13.03 14.84
N GLU A 254 -9.15 -12.11 15.71
CA GLU A 254 -9.48 -12.42 17.09
C GLU A 254 -10.47 -13.62 17.17
N GLU A 255 -10.29 -14.48 18.17
CA GLU A 255 -11.12 -15.67 18.34
C GLU A 255 -12.60 -15.30 18.49
N GLY A 256 -13.46 -15.91 17.67
CA GLY A 256 -14.91 -15.69 17.69
C GLY A 256 -15.35 -14.37 17.05
N ILE A 257 -14.47 -13.59 16.47
CA ILE A 257 -14.81 -12.28 15.87
C ILE A 257 -15.89 -12.42 14.78
N TRP A 258 -15.83 -13.50 14.00
CA TRP A 258 -16.81 -13.78 12.93
C TRP A 258 -18.13 -14.38 13.43
N ASP A 259 -18.28 -14.57 14.74
CA ASP A 259 -19.55 -14.99 15.39
C ASP A 259 -20.28 -13.80 16.04
N THR A 260 -19.74 -12.61 15.95
CA THR A 260 -20.33 -11.39 16.54
C THR A 260 -21.52 -10.88 15.73
N PRO A 261 -22.45 -10.14 16.34
CA PRO A 261 -23.56 -9.49 15.63
C PRO A 261 -23.07 -8.53 14.54
N GLU A 262 -21.96 -7.82 14.77
CA GLU A 262 -21.35 -6.90 13.83
C GLU A 262 -20.85 -7.64 12.57
N ALA A 263 -20.20 -8.79 12.75
CA ALA A 263 -19.78 -9.62 11.62
C ALA A 263 -20.98 -10.13 10.82
N GLN A 264 -22.01 -10.62 11.51
CA GLN A 264 -23.25 -11.10 10.86
C GLN A 264 -23.91 -9.98 10.05
N GLU A 265 -24.00 -8.76 10.61
CA GLU A 265 -24.55 -7.59 9.89
C GLU A 265 -23.75 -7.28 8.62
N CYS A 266 -22.40 -7.39 8.65
CA CYS A 266 -21.57 -7.25 7.46
C CYS A 266 -21.89 -8.32 6.41
N PHE A 267 -22.05 -9.58 6.81
CA PHE A 267 -22.37 -10.68 5.90
C PHE A 267 -23.77 -10.52 5.30
N ASP A 268 -24.76 -10.18 6.10
CA ASP A 268 -26.15 -9.95 5.66
C ASP A 268 -26.21 -8.83 4.61
N ILE A 269 -25.46 -7.73 4.82
CA ILE A 269 -25.37 -6.61 3.87
C ILE A 269 -24.76 -7.07 2.55
N VAL A 270 -23.65 -7.82 2.57
CA VAL A 270 -23.00 -8.32 1.36
C VAL A 270 -23.89 -9.32 0.62
N ALA A 271 -24.50 -10.26 1.33
CA ALA A 271 -25.42 -11.25 0.74
C ALA A 271 -26.64 -10.55 0.10
N LYS A 272 -27.19 -9.54 0.75
CA LYS A 272 -28.26 -8.72 0.18
C LYS A 272 -27.79 -7.94 -1.04
N LEU A 273 -26.61 -7.31 -0.98
CA LEU A 273 -26.02 -6.55 -2.09
C LEU A 273 -25.78 -7.45 -3.30
N ALA A 274 -25.40 -8.72 -3.09
CA ALA A 274 -25.24 -9.69 -4.17
C ALA A 274 -26.52 -9.84 -5.02
N SER A 275 -27.72 -9.77 -4.40
CA SER A 275 -29.00 -9.84 -5.11
C SER A 275 -29.31 -8.58 -5.95
N TYR A 276 -28.68 -7.47 -5.66
CA TYR A 276 -28.78 -6.21 -6.38
C TYR A 276 -27.64 -5.97 -7.37
N THR A 277 -26.65 -6.88 -7.40
CA THR A 277 -25.48 -6.80 -8.28
C THR A 277 -25.85 -7.21 -9.71
N ASN A 278 -25.29 -6.49 -10.69
CA ASN A 278 -25.49 -6.86 -12.10
C ASN A 278 -24.98 -8.29 -12.35
N PRO A 279 -25.81 -9.21 -12.88
CA PRO A 279 -25.48 -10.63 -12.97
C PRO A 279 -24.33 -10.98 -13.93
N VAL A 280 -23.90 -10.02 -14.77
CA VAL A 280 -22.73 -10.24 -15.64
C VAL A 280 -21.40 -10.02 -14.87
N THR A 281 -21.44 -9.32 -13.73
CA THR A 281 -20.27 -8.93 -12.96
C THR A 281 -19.34 -10.11 -12.62
N PRO A 282 -19.80 -11.26 -12.09
CA PRO A 282 -18.91 -12.38 -11.77
C PRO A 282 -18.10 -12.92 -12.95
N ALA A 283 -18.69 -12.92 -14.15
CA ALA A 283 -18.02 -13.43 -15.35
C ALA A 283 -16.90 -12.51 -15.84
N GLN A 284 -16.97 -11.22 -15.51
CA GLN A 284 -16.02 -10.17 -15.91
C GLN A 284 -15.08 -9.75 -14.78
N ALA A 285 -15.30 -10.27 -13.55
CA ALA A 285 -14.53 -9.92 -12.36
C ALA A 285 -13.15 -10.62 -12.34
N ASN A 286 -12.33 -10.37 -13.33
CA ASN A 286 -10.98 -10.92 -13.49
C ASN A 286 -10.01 -9.85 -14.03
N ASP A 287 -8.71 -10.08 -13.93
CA ASP A 287 -7.68 -9.11 -14.27
C ASP A 287 -7.62 -8.70 -15.75
N GLN A 288 -8.32 -9.44 -16.65
CA GLN A 288 -8.38 -9.12 -18.08
C GLN A 288 -9.62 -8.31 -18.45
N ASP A 289 -10.73 -8.52 -17.75
CA ASP A 289 -12.05 -8.01 -18.13
C ASP A 289 -12.63 -6.98 -17.14
N PHE A 290 -11.94 -6.68 -16.05
CA PHE A 290 -12.45 -5.86 -14.93
C PHE A 290 -12.96 -4.48 -15.39
N THR A 291 -12.37 -3.89 -16.40
CA THR A 291 -12.82 -2.61 -16.97
C THR A 291 -14.20 -2.71 -17.63
N GLN A 292 -14.65 -3.91 -18.02
CA GLN A 292 -16.02 -4.10 -18.51
C GLN A 292 -17.05 -3.94 -17.38
N ASN A 293 -16.70 -4.33 -16.15
CA ASN A 293 -17.54 -4.08 -14.99
C ASN A 293 -17.57 -2.59 -14.61
N GLN A 294 -16.43 -1.89 -14.72
CA GLN A 294 -16.39 -0.44 -14.53
C GLN A 294 -17.25 0.27 -15.59
N GLN A 295 -17.25 -0.21 -16.84
CA GLN A 295 -18.07 0.31 -17.93
C GLN A 295 -19.57 0.25 -17.64
N LEU A 296 -20.02 -0.68 -16.79
CA LEU A 296 -21.44 -0.75 -16.40
C LEU A 296 -21.93 0.53 -15.71
N VAL A 297 -21.07 1.16 -14.91
CA VAL A 297 -21.41 2.46 -14.26
C VAL A 297 -21.38 3.59 -15.29
N LEU A 298 -20.37 3.61 -16.17
CA LEU A 298 -20.28 4.63 -17.21
C LEU A 298 -21.46 4.59 -18.20
N ASP A 299 -22.02 3.39 -18.42
CA ASP A 299 -23.18 3.15 -19.29
C ASP A 299 -24.54 3.26 -18.57
N ASN A 300 -24.59 3.63 -17.29
CA ASN A 300 -25.78 3.64 -16.47
C ASN A 300 -26.50 2.28 -16.36
N LYS A 301 -25.72 1.18 -16.40
CA LYS A 301 -26.23 -0.20 -16.20
C LYS A 301 -26.07 -0.68 -14.76
N ALA A 302 -25.22 -0.03 -13.99
CA ALA A 302 -25.11 -0.15 -12.54
C ALA A 302 -24.95 1.24 -11.93
N LEU A 303 -25.46 1.44 -10.70
CA LEU A 303 -25.36 2.72 -10.02
C LEU A 303 -24.00 2.89 -9.35
N PHE A 304 -23.58 1.91 -8.58
CA PHE A 304 -22.37 2.00 -7.76
C PHE A 304 -21.36 0.91 -8.06
N MET A 305 -20.08 1.24 -7.89
CA MET A 305 -18.98 0.28 -7.83
C MET A 305 -17.95 0.72 -6.77
N PRO A 306 -17.36 -0.22 -6.02
CA PRO A 306 -16.22 0.09 -5.17
C PRO A 306 -14.99 0.35 -6.03
N ASN A 307 -14.27 1.42 -5.74
CA ASN A 307 -13.03 1.74 -6.45
C ASN A 307 -12.22 2.77 -5.62
N GLY A 308 -11.05 3.15 -6.12
CA GLY A 308 -10.24 4.24 -5.61
C GLY A 308 -10.10 5.37 -6.63
N THR A 309 -9.40 6.43 -6.25
CA THR A 309 -9.25 7.64 -7.07
C THR A 309 -8.57 7.40 -8.43
N TRP A 310 -7.90 6.26 -8.61
CA TRP A 310 -7.28 5.84 -9.86
C TRP A 310 -8.25 5.53 -11.00
N ILE A 311 -9.56 5.31 -10.70
CA ILE A 311 -10.59 4.98 -11.69
C ILE A 311 -10.69 6.00 -12.83
N VAL A 312 -10.43 7.28 -12.53
CA VAL A 312 -10.47 8.35 -13.55
C VAL A 312 -9.41 8.12 -14.62
N GLY A 313 -8.22 7.66 -14.21
CA GLY A 313 -7.14 7.29 -15.13
C GLY A 313 -7.41 5.99 -15.87
N GLU A 314 -7.90 4.96 -15.18
CA GLU A 314 -8.23 3.66 -15.79
C GLU A 314 -9.30 3.77 -16.88
N MET A 315 -10.30 4.64 -16.66
CA MET A 315 -11.43 4.82 -17.56
C MET A 315 -11.39 6.15 -18.35
N GLY A 316 -10.20 6.79 -18.44
CA GLY A 316 -10.05 8.12 -19.04
C GLY A 316 -10.61 8.22 -20.45
N ASP A 317 -10.29 7.28 -21.32
CA ASP A 317 -10.70 7.23 -22.73
C ASP A 317 -11.98 6.39 -22.96
N ALA A 318 -12.58 5.83 -21.91
CA ALA A 318 -13.76 4.98 -22.05
C ALA A 318 -15.00 5.78 -22.47
N PRO A 319 -15.85 5.25 -23.35
CA PRO A 319 -17.12 5.89 -23.71
C PRO A 319 -18.02 6.01 -22.47
N ARG A 320 -18.84 7.05 -22.43
CA ARG A 320 -19.70 7.36 -21.28
C ARG A 320 -21.09 7.73 -21.74
N ALA A 321 -22.08 7.48 -20.89
CA ALA A 321 -23.42 7.96 -21.11
C ALA A 321 -23.44 9.51 -21.20
N ASP A 322 -24.41 10.04 -21.94
CA ASP A 322 -24.58 11.49 -22.05
C ASP A 322 -24.80 12.12 -20.66
N GLY A 323 -24.10 13.22 -20.39
CA GLY A 323 -24.18 13.89 -19.10
C GLY A 323 -23.49 13.16 -17.95
N PHE A 324 -22.63 12.19 -18.22
CA PHE A 324 -21.88 11.51 -17.17
C PHE A 324 -20.95 12.47 -16.45
N GLU A 325 -21.05 12.47 -15.13
CA GLU A 325 -20.14 13.16 -14.21
C GLU A 325 -19.73 12.18 -13.11
N TRP A 326 -18.45 12.17 -12.74
CA TRP A 326 -18.00 11.36 -11.62
C TRP A 326 -18.61 11.84 -10.32
N GLY A 327 -19.09 10.91 -9.52
CA GLY A 327 -19.41 11.06 -8.11
C GLY A 327 -18.71 9.97 -7.31
N MET A 328 -18.40 10.27 -6.06
CA MET A 328 -17.87 9.32 -5.09
C MET A 328 -18.50 9.58 -3.74
N THR A 329 -18.87 8.50 -3.05
CA THR A 329 -19.41 8.56 -1.69
C THR A 329 -18.77 7.48 -0.81
N ALA A 330 -18.76 7.72 0.50
CA ALA A 330 -18.46 6.69 1.48
C ALA A 330 -19.56 5.60 1.44
N LEU A 331 -19.27 4.44 2.03
CA LEU A 331 -20.30 3.46 2.31
C LEU A 331 -21.34 4.07 3.26
N PRO A 332 -22.63 3.73 3.08
CA PRO A 332 -23.66 4.19 3.98
C PRO A 332 -23.39 3.82 5.44
N ALA A 333 -23.87 4.65 6.35
CA ALA A 333 -23.84 4.32 7.76
C ALA A 333 -24.68 3.07 8.05
N ALA A 334 -24.17 2.20 8.92
CA ALA A 334 -24.89 1.02 9.37
C ALA A 334 -26.16 1.38 10.15
N LYS A 335 -26.16 2.53 10.83
CA LYS A 335 -27.28 3.00 11.66
C LYS A 335 -27.60 4.47 11.33
N ALA A 336 -28.87 4.82 11.35
CA ALA A 336 -29.31 6.21 11.17
C ALA A 336 -28.61 7.14 12.17
N GLY A 337 -28.02 8.22 11.67
CA GLY A 337 -27.24 9.18 12.44
C GLY A 337 -25.81 8.78 12.76
N GLY A 338 -25.36 7.63 12.28
CA GLY A 338 -23.96 7.26 12.27
C GLY A 338 -23.18 7.89 11.10
N SER A 339 -21.87 7.71 11.09
CA SER A 339 -21.01 8.10 9.97
C SER A 339 -20.91 6.97 8.95
N GLY A 340 -20.86 7.33 7.68
CA GLY A 340 -20.38 6.43 6.64
C GLY A 340 -18.87 6.20 6.76
N ALA A 341 -18.36 5.14 6.20
CA ALA A 341 -16.94 4.86 6.19
C ALA A 341 -16.38 4.70 4.78
N SER A 342 -15.13 5.04 4.63
CA SER A 342 -14.35 4.90 3.40
C SER A 342 -13.02 4.26 3.73
N TYR A 343 -12.60 3.26 2.96
CA TYR A 343 -11.26 2.73 3.11
C TYR A 343 -10.25 3.72 2.55
N CYS A 344 -9.17 3.90 3.29
CA CYS A 344 -8.08 4.76 2.91
C CYS A 344 -6.88 3.90 2.52
N TRP A 345 -6.65 3.74 1.22
CA TRP A 345 -5.42 3.09 0.74
C TRP A 345 -4.23 3.98 1.05
N LEU A 346 -3.18 3.40 1.59
CA LEU A 346 -1.98 4.13 2.03
C LEU A 346 -0.73 3.48 1.46
N GLU A 347 0.06 4.26 0.71
CA GLU A 347 1.42 3.88 0.35
C GLU A 347 2.40 4.32 1.43
N GLN A 348 3.51 3.60 1.59
CA GLN A 348 4.47 3.85 2.65
C GLN A 348 5.89 3.97 2.12
N ALA A 349 6.72 4.69 2.86
CA ALA A 349 8.17 4.62 2.74
C ALA A 349 8.75 4.02 4.03
N TRP A 350 9.78 3.22 3.89
CA TRP A 350 10.41 2.55 5.02
C TRP A 350 11.91 2.36 4.81
N ILE A 351 12.61 2.09 5.89
CA ILE A 351 14.07 1.93 5.94
C ILE A 351 14.36 0.49 6.32
N PRO A 352 15.10 -0.30 5.51
CA PRO A 352 15.59 -1.61 5.94
C PRO A 352 16.45 -1.49 7.20
N ALA A 353 16.33 -2.43 8.15
CA ALA A 353 17.17 -2.43 9.34
C ALA A 353 18.67 -2.53 9.02
N GLN A 354 19.01 -3.04 7.83
CA GLN A 354 20.37 -3.18 7.32
C GLN A 354 20.83 -1.99 6.46
N ALA A 355 20.04 -0.90 6.38
CA ALA A 355 20.40 0.28 5.62
C ALA A 355 21.76 0.83 6.06
N PRO A 356 22.71 1.05 5.12
CA PRO A 356 24.06 1.46 5.49
C PRO A 356 24.15 2.89 6.03
N ASN A 357 23.19 3.77 5.69
CA ASN A 357 23.24 5.20 6.00
C ASN A 357 21.98 5.66 6.76
N LEU A 358 21.66 5.00 7.89
CA LEU A 358 20.40 5.18 8.63
C LEU A 358 20.06 6.64 8.95
N ASP A 359 21.02 7.45 9.43
CA ASP A 359 20.75 8.85 9.81
C ASP A 359 20.42 9.72 8.59
N ALA A 360 21.08 9.50 7.45
CA ALA A 360 20.79 10.20 6.21
C ALA A 360 19.46 9.72 5.60
N ALA A 361 19.16 8.43 5.71
CA ALA A 361 17.87 7.85 5.32
C ALA A 361 16.70 8.47 6.10
N LYS A 362 16.85 8.63 7.42
CA LYS A 362 15.85 9.31 8.26
C LYS A 362 15.66 10.78 7.88
N GLN A 363 16.73 11.48 7.50
CA GLN A 363 16.64 12.86 6.98
C GLN A 363 15.88 12.89 5.66
N PHE A 364 16.09 11.91 4.77
CA PHE A 364 15.34 11.81 3.52
C PHE A 364 13.84 11.56 3.80
N VAL A 365 13.51 10.62 4.69
CA VAL A 365 12.11 10.37 5.08
C VAL A 365 11.47 11.64 5.67
N ALA A 366 12.19 12.38 6.52
CA ALA A 366 11.70 13.67 7.03
C ALA A 366 11.46 14.70 5.92
N PHE A 367 12.36 14.77 4.91
CA PHE A 367 12.24 15.68 3.79
C PHE A 367 11.02 15.37 2.90
N LEU A 368 10.60 14.11 2.80
CA LEU A 368 9.42 13.74 2.02
C LEU A 368 8.15 14.49 2.44
N TYR A 369 8.10 15.04 3.65
CA TYR A 369 6.99 15.87 4.16
C TYR A 369 7.22 17.37 4.01
N SER A 370 8.30 17.79 3.36
CA SER A 370 8.53 19.22 3.09
C SER A 370 7.51 19.79 2.11
N ASP A 371 7.18 21.07 2.23
CA ASP A 371 6.32 21.76 1.27
C ASP A 371 6.82 21.59 -0.17
N LYS A 372 8.15 21.52 -0.32
CA LYS A 372 8.81 21.34 -1.62
C LYS A 372 8.56 19.94 -2.18
N ALA A 373 8.72 18.87 -1.39
CA ALA A 373 8.44 17.51 -1.82
C ALA A 373 6.94 17.31 -2.10
N CYS A 374 6.08 17.81 -1.21
CA CYS A 374 4.63 17.78 -1.39
C CYS A 374 4.18 18.44 -2.70
N ALA A 375 4.76 19.61 -3.02
CA ALA A 375 4.45 20.31 -4.28
C ALA A 375 4.92 19.55 -5.53
N ILE A 376 6.02 18.80 -5.44
CA ILE A 376 6.50 17.95 -6.53
C ILE A 376 5.56 16.76 -6.72
N PHE A 377 5.22 16.05 -5.64
CA PHE A 377 4.32 14.89 -5.67
C PHE A 377 2.93 15.27 -6.21
N ALA A 378 2.42 16.44 -5.83
CA ALA A 378 1.13 16.94 -6.31
C ALA A 378 1.06 17.11 -7.83
N LYS A 379 2.19 17.35 -8.52
CA LYS A 379 2.24 17.42 -9.99
C LYS A 379 1.88 16.07 -10.64
N GLY A 380 2.22 14.97 -9.96
CA GLY A 380 1.84 13.61 -10.37
C GLY A 380 0.46 13.18 -9.87
N GLY A 381 -0.24 14.04 -9.12
CA GLY A 381 -1.52 13.71 -8.48
C GLY A 381 -1.39 12.87 -7.21
N ALA A 382 -0.16 12.70 -6.69
CA ALA A 382 0.07 12.01 -5.42
C ALA A 382 -0.20 12.95 -4.25
N VAL A 383 -1.07 12.55 -3.33
CA VAL A 383 -1.49 13.34 -2.18
C VAL A 383 -0.97 12.68 -0.90
N GLN A 384 -0.18 13.44 -0.14
CA GLN A 384 0.27 13.00 1.17
C GLN A 384 -0.72 13.40 2.27
N PRO A 385 -0.75 12.69 3.41
CA PRO A 385 -1.62 13.05 4.55
C PRO A 385 -1.05 14.27 5.30
N VAL A 386 -0.93 15.38 4.59
CA VAL A 386 -0.42 16.68 5.09
C VAL A 386 -1.56 17.69 5.07
N PRO A 387 -1.83 18.40 6.20
CA PRO A 387 -2.92 19.36 6.27
C PRO A 387 -2.86 20.41 5.16
N GLY A 388 -4.01 20.67 4.53
CA GLY A 388 -4.17 21.70 3.51
C GLY A 388 -3.72 21.31 2.09
N LEU A 389 -3.18 20.11 1.86
CA LEU A 389 -2.86 19.68 0.50
C LEU A 389 -4.12 19.46 -0.35
N THR A 390 -5.19 18.96 0.25
CA THR A 390 -6.49 18.76 -0.42
C THR A 390 -7.14 20.07 -0.87
N ASP A 391 -6.85 21.18 -0.21
CA ASP A 391 -7.36 22.50 -0.60
C ASP A 391 -6.89 22.94 -1.99
N ASN A 392 -5.70 22.45 -2.40
CA ASN A 392 -5.09 22.78 -3.67
C ASN A 392 -5.46 21.82 -4.82
N LEU A 393 -6.29 20.82 -4.54
CA LEU A 393 -6.77 19.88 -5.56
C LEU A 393 -7.92 20.52 -6.35
N ASP A 394 -8.01 20.15 -7.63
CA ASP A 394 -9.06 20.61 -8.54
C ASP A 394 -9.88 19.41 -9.08
N GLY A 395 -11.06 19.71 -9.63
CA GLY A 395 -11.91 18.76 -10.35
C GLY A 395 -12.31 17.55 -9.49
N ASP A 396 -12.29 16.38 -10.12
CA ASP A 396 -12.71 15.11 -9.50
C ASP A 396 -11.87 14.77 -8.27
N ASN A 397 -10.56 15.02 -8.32
CA ASN A 397 -9.67 14.77 -7.19
C ASN A 397 -10.08 15.55 -5.94
N LYS A 398 -10.44 16.82 -6.08
CA LYS A 398 -10.91 17.61 -4.93
C LYS A 398 -12.14 16.98 -4.29
N MET A 399 -13.09 16.54 -5.11
CA MET A 399 -14.30 15.88 -4.62
C MET A 399 -13.97 14.57 -3.91
N PHE A 400 -13.10 13.73 -4.48
CA PHE A 400 -12.75 12.45 -3.88
C PHE A 400 -12.06 12.61 -2.54
N TYR A 401 -11.06 13.46 -2.46
CA TYR A 401 -10.30 13.66 -1.23
C TYR A 401 -11.09 14.41 -0.14
N SER A 402 -12.12 15.17 -0.49
CA SER A 402 -13.00 15.82 0.49
C SER A 402 -13.99 14.89 1.20
N ILE A 403 -14.00 13.59 0.88
CA ILE A 403 -14.89 12.60 1.49
C ILE A 403 -14.76 12.58 3.04
N TYR A 404 -13.54 12.70 3.55
CA TYR A 404 -13.27 12.75 4.99
C TYR A 404 -13.65 14.09 5.61
N ASP A 405 -13.48 15.20 4.89
CA ASP A 405 -13.93 16.53 5.31
C ASP A 405 -15.44 16.58 5.40
N ASN A 406 -16.15 15.78 4.59
CA ASN A 406 -17.60 15.64 4.58
C ASN A 406 -18.14 14.67 5.66
N GLY A 407 -17.26 14.16 6.54
CA GLY A 407 -17.64 13.41 7.72
C GLY A 407 -17.63 11.89 7.56
N ALA A 408 -17.01 11.34 6.52
CA ALA A 408 -16.78 9.91 6.43
C ALA A 408 -15.62 9.51 7.37
N ASP A 409 -15.77 8.39 8.05
CA ASP A 409 -14.69 7.77 8.82
C ASP A 409 -13.68 7.09 7.89
N ALA A 410 -12.40 7.26 8.17
CA ALA A 410 -11.32 6.61 7.41
C ALA A 410 -11.00 5.24 8.03
N ALA A 411 -11.34 4.16 7.32
CA ALA A 411 -10.87 2.83 7.64
C ALA A 411 -9.47 2.63 7.05
N MET A 412 -8.49 2.30 7.88
CA MET A 412 -7.11 2.02 7.47
C MET A 412 -6.63 0.74 8.12
N GLY A 413 -5.82 -0.03 7.41
CA GLY A 413 -5.27 -1.26 7.91
C GLY A 413 -5.40 -2.40 6.89
N SER A 414 -4.81 -3.52 7.21
CA SER A 414 -4.89 -4.77 6.47
C SER A 414 -4.93 -5.93 7.43
N PHE A 415 -5.29 -7.11 6.96
CA PHE A 415 -5.21 -8.31 7.78
C PHE A 415 -3.78 -8.50 8.34
N ALA A 416 -3.72 -8.98 9.58
CA ALA A 416 -2.47 -9.27 10.26
C ALA A 416 -1.65 -10.30 9.48
N THR A 417 -0.34 -10.11 9.47
CA THR A 417 0.59 -11.00 8.76
C THR A 417 0.65 -12.37 9.44
N TYR A 418 0.65 -13.43 8.64
CA TYR A 418 0.73 -14.81 9.11
C TYR A 418 1.68 -15.65 8.25
N GLU A 419 2.20 -16.73 8.83
CA GLU A 419 2.99 -17.72 8.13
C GLU A 419 2.13 -18.47 7.09
N ALA A 420 2.71 -18.80 5.95
CA ALA A 420 2.00 -19.53 4.92
C ALA A 420 1.44 -20.86 5.44
N VAL A 421 0.13 -21.05 5.35
CA VAL A 421 -0.57 -22.26 5.77
C VAL A 421 -0.74 -23.16 4.54
N PRO A 422 -0.16 -24.38 4.54
CA PRO A 422 -0.27 -25.27 3.39
C PRO A 422 -1.74 -25.63 3.08
N GLY A 423 -2.17 -25.37 1.86
CA GLY A 423 -3.52 -25.64 1.37
C GLY A 423 -4.55 -24.57 1.70
N LEU A 424 -4.19 -23.52 2.41
CA LEU A 424 -5.01 -22.35 2.59
C LEU A 424 -4.90 -21.45 1.34
N GLY A 425 -6.01 -20.95 0.84
CA GLY A 425 -6.02 -19.94 -0.23
C GLY A 425 -5.52 -18.57 0.25
N SER A 426 -5.35 -17.67 -0.68
CA SER A 426 -5.10 -16.25 -0.38
C SER A 426 -6.29 -15.61 0.34
N GLU A 427 -6.06 -14.47 0.98
CA GLU A 427 -7.14 -13.68 1.61
C GLU A 427 -8.25 -13.35 0.60
N ARG A 428 -7.88 -13.02 -0.64
CA ARG A 428 -8.84 -12.80 -1.72
C ARG A 428 -9.70 -14.04 -1.99
N GLU A 429 -9.09 -15.21 -2.10
CA GLU A 429 -9.81 -16.48 -2.33
C GLU A 429 -10.72 -16.87 -1.17
N ILE A 430 -10.38 -16.47 0.05
CA ILE A 430 -11.14 -16.79 1.26
C ILE A 430 -12.29 -15.80 1.47
N PHE A 431 -11.99 -14.51 1.45
CA PHE A 431 -12.94 -13.47 1.86
C PHE A 431 -13.73 -12.88 0.70
N PHE A 432 -13.14 -12.76 -0.50
CA PHE A 432 -13.71 -11.93 -1.55
C PHE A 432 -14.16 -12.71 -2.79
N ASP A 433 -13.41 -13.72 -3.26
CA ASP A 433 -13.80 -14.50 -4.42
C ASP A 433 -15.16 -15.21 -4.26
N PRO A 434 -15.56 -15.69 -3.05
CA PRO A 434 -16.88 -16.27 -2.85
C PRO A 434 -18.05 -15.31 -3.12
N VAL A 435 -17.85 -14.00 -3.12
CA VAL A 435 -18.86 -13.00 -3.49
C VAL A 435 -19.37 -13.24 -4.93
N ASN A 436 -18.50 -13.67 -5.86
CA ASN A 436 -18.93 -14.09 -7.19
C ASN A 436 -19.96 -15.23 -7.11
N GLY A 437 -19.75 -16.14 -6.17
CA GLY A 437 -20.67 -17.27 -5.91
C GLY A 437 -21.99 -16.84 -5.30
N LEU A 438 -21.99 -15.84 -4.41
CA LEU A 438 -23.21 -15.25 -3.85
C LEU A 438 -24.05 -14.61 -4.96
N VAL A 439 -23.42 -13.83 -5.87
CA VAL A 439 -24.12 -13.17 -6.99
C VAL A 439 -24.74 -14.16 -7.96
N ASN A 440 -24.04 -15.25 -8.30
CA ASN A 440 -24.52 -16.24 -9.27
C ASN A 440 -25.28 -17.43 -8.61
N GLY A 441 -25.40 -17.45 -7.28
CA GLY A 441 -26.11 -18.48 -6.53
C GLY A 441 -25.37 -19.82 -6.38
N SER A 442 -24.08 -19.88 -6.69
CA SER A 442 -23.26 -21.10 -6.53
C SER A 442 -22.68 -21.28 -5.11
N VAL A 443 -22.67 -20.21 -4.31
CA VAL A 443 -22.27 -20.19 -2.90
C VAL A 443 -23.40 -19.57 -2.08
N THR A 444 -23.72 -20.16 -0.93
CA THR A 444 -24.65 -19.55 0.02
C THR A 444 -23.90 -18.68 1.04
N GLU A 445 -24.60 -17.79 1.68
CA GLU A 445 -24.05 -16.97 2.75
C GLU A 445 -23.43 -17.81 3.87
N GLU A 446 -24.13 -18.86 4.31
CA GLU A 446 -23.62 -19.77 5.35
C GLU A 446 -22.34 -20.48 4.92
N GLN A 447 -22.21 -20.86 3.64
CA GLN A 447 -20.98 -21.48 3.11
C GLN A 447 -19.82 -20.49 3.12
N TRP A 448 -20.08 -19.25 2.76
CA TRP A 448 -19.07 -18.18 2.78
C TRP A 448 -18.60 -17.91 4.21
N ILE A 449 -19.51 -17.70 5.15
CA ILE A 449 -19.21 -17.46 6.57
C ILE A 449 -18.40 -18.63 7.17
N GLU A 450 -18.80 -19.86 6.93
CA GLU A 450 -18.10 -21.03 7.44
C GLU A 450 -16.69 -21.17 6.86
N GLY A 451 -16.53 -20.81 5.57
CA GLY A 451 -15.22 -20.73 4.92
C GLY A 451 -14.29 -19.71 5.61
N ILE A 452 -14.80 -18.52 5.89
CA ILE A 452 -14.07 -17.46 6.59
C ILE A 452 -13.68 -17.90 8.01
N LYS A 453 -14.61 -18.48 8.79
CA LYS A 453 -14.34 -18.95 10.15
C LYS A 453 -13.26 -20.02 10.17
N THR A 454 -13.39 -21.02 9.30
CA THR A 454 -12.41 -22.11 9.19
C THR A 454 -11.03 -21.60 8.81
N ALA A 455 -10.95 -20.69 7.85
CA ALA A 455 -9.68 -20.09 7.41
C ALA A 455 -9.08 -19.20 8.51
N SER A 456 -9.90 -18.40 9.19
CA SER A 456 -9.45 -17.51 10.27
C SER A 456 -8.85 -18.27 11.44
N ASP A 457 -9.40 -19.44 11.80
CA ASP A 457 -8.82 -20.31 12.82
C ASP A 457 -7.43 -20.81 12.45
N GLN A 458 -7.23 -21.15 11.17
CA GLN A 458 -5.93 -21.58 10.66
C GLN A 458 -4.93 -20.43 10.61
N ILE A 459 -5.38 -19.24 10.16
CA ILE A 459 -4.56 -18.03 10.12
C ILE A 459 -4.12 -17.66 11.53
N ARG A 460 -5.05 -17.61 12.49
CA ARG A 460 -4.77 -17.24 13.88
C ARG A 460 -3.72 -18.13 14.52
N ALA A 461 -3.73 -19.44 14.22
CA ALA A 461 -2.72 -20.38 14.72
C ALA A 461 -1.32 -20.14 14.10
N ASN A 462 -1.19 -19.30 13.10
CA ASN A 462 0.02 -19.03 12.34
C ASN A 462 0.35 -17.52 12.24
N LEU A 463 -0.28 -16.68 13.08
CA LEU A 463 0.03 -15.25 13.12
C LEU A 463 1.51 -15.04 13.47
N VAL A 464 2.11 -14.04 12.83
CA VAL A 464 3.48 -13.61 13.12
C VAL A 464 3.43 -12.72 14.36
N GLU A 465 4.13 -13.14 15.45
CA GLU A 465 4.25 -12.39 16.72
C GLU A 465 5.21 -11.19 16.62
#